data_db5653c7507deb0a99c78121df379aa6
#
_entry.id   db5653c7507deb0a99c78121df379aa6
#
_cell.length_a   1.000
_cell.length_b   1.000
_cell.length_c   1.000
_cell.angle_alpha   90.00
_cell.angle_beta   90.00
_cell.angle_gamma   90.00
#
_symmetry.space_group_name_H-M   'P 1'
#
loop_
_entity.id
_entity.type
_entity.pdbx_description
1 polymer ?
#
loop_
_entity_poly.entity_id
_entity_poly.type
_entity_poly.pdbx_seq_one_letter_code
_entity_poly.pdbx_strand_id
1 'polypeptide(L)'
;QALVVKADQEEAVLADIKNKTVVAEAGSTGEGKLLGTIPDDETVIVSPKAFFEGCDYVPADSMAKAILEVKAGTADAAFVDSVAALGIVTPESDFTDLVVNLDNNFGDQFYGIAFRKGSDVTAMVDQAIADLRADGTLGEIAAAYNLTDALVK
;
A
#
# COMPACT_ATOMS: atom_id res chain seq x y z
N GLN A 1 1.03 -3.59 -1.88
CA GLN A 1 -0.21 -2.82 -2.11
C GLN A 1 -1.34 -3.35 -1.24
N ALA A 2 -2.32 -2.52 -0.95
CA ALA A 2 -3.51 -2.83 -0.16
C ALA A 2 -4.77 -2.26 -0.82
N LEU A 3 -5.92 -2.80 -0.45
CA LEU A 3 -7.22 -2.21 -0.72
C LEU A 3 -7.73 -1.49 0.51
N VAL A 4 -8.22 -0.26 0.34
CA VAL A 4 -8.97 0.47 1.36
C VAL A 4 -10.42 0.54 0.90
N VAL A 5 -11.33 0.09 1.76
CA VAL A 5 -12.77 0.03 1.49
C VAL A 5 -13.55 0.48 2.73
N LYS A 6 -14.84 0.74 2.60
CA LYS A 6 -15.71 0.93 3.77
C LYS A 6 -15.85 -0.40 4.52
N ALA A 7 -15.71 -0.37 5.85
CA ALA A 7 -15.71 -1.56 6.68
C ALA A 7 -17.02 -2.37 6.58
N ASP A 8 -18.16 -1.69 6.43
CA ASP A 8 -19.48 -2.30 6.26
C ASP A 8 -19.74 -2.83 4.84
N GLN A 9 -18.87 -2.55 3.88
CA GLN A 9 -19.00 -2.94 2.48
C GLN A 9 -17.88 -3.86 1.99
N GLU A 10 -16.89 -4.18 2.82
CA GLU A 10 -15.68 -4.90 2.45
C GLU A 10 -15.99 -6.19 1.67
N GLU A 11 -16.79 -7.08 2.26
CA GLU A 11 -17.14 -8.38 1.64
C GLU A 11 -17.82 -8.18 0.28
N ALA A 12 -18.77 -7.26 0.19
CA ALA A 12 -19.54 -7.01 -1.04
C ALA A 12 -18.68 -6.38 -2.14
N VAL A 13 -17.73 -5.51 -1.77
CA VAL A 13 -16.81 -4.87 -2.73
C VAL A 13 -15.81 -5.90 -3.26
N LEU A 14 -15.20 -6.69 -2.37
CA LEU A 14 -14.20 -7.70 -2.77
C LEU A 14 -14.82 -8.83 -3.61
N ALA A 15 -16.06 -9.25 -3.31
CA ALA A 15 -16.73 -10.28 -4.06
C ALA A 15 -17.08 -9.91 -5.52
N ASP A 16 -17.18 -8.61 -5.82
CA ASP A 16 -17.59 -8.12 -7.13
C ASP A 16 -16.78 -6.89 -7.58
N ILE A 17 -15.48 -6.88 -7.30
CA ILE A 17 -14.58 -5.75 -7.56
C ILE A 17 -14.59 -5.27 -9.02
N LYS A 18 -14.82 -6.19 -9.96
CA LYS A 18 -14.90 -5.89 -11.40
C LYS A 18 -16.04 -4.95 -11.78
N ASN A 19 -17.06 -4.80 -10.96
CA ASN A 19 -18.20 -3.89 -11.18
C ASN A 19 -18.14 -2.67 -10.24
N LYS A 20 -16.97 -2.39 -9.66
CA LYS A 20 -16.77 -1.32 -8.69
C LYS A 20 -15.92 -0.20 -9.25
N THR A 21 -16.06 0.98 -8.67
CA THR A 21 -15.18 2.12 -8.92
C THR A 21 -13.95 2.00 -8.04
N VAL A 22 -12.78 1.86 -8.67
CA VAL A 22 -11.49 1.71 -7.99
C VAL A 22 -10.61 2.93 -8.27
N VAL A 23 -10.12 3.55 -7.22
CA VAL A 23 -9.23 4.72 -7.31
C VAL A 23 -7.81 4.33 -6.95
N ALA A 24 -6.82 4.81 -7.71
CA ALA A 24 -5.41 4.74 -7.34
C ALA A 24 -4.72 6.07 -7.68
N GLU A 25 -3.57 6.34 -7.03
CA GLU A 25 -2.78 7.52 -7.35
C GLU A 25 -2.18 7.41 -8.75
N ALA A 26 -2.38 8.43 -9.58
CA ALA A 26 -1.83 8.50 -10.93
C ALA A 26 -0.29 8.46 -10.92
N GLY A 27 0.31 7.66 -11.78
CA GLY A 27 1.76 7.45 -11.85
C GLY A 27 2.35 6.56 -10.75
N SER A 28 1.52 6.02 -9.86
CA SER A 28 1.98 5.12 -8.79
C SER A 28 2.20 3.69 -9.29
N THR A 29 2.90 2.90 -8.49
CA THR A 29 3.01 1.45 -8.73
C THR A 29 1.65 0.76 -8.67
N GLY A 30 0.74 1.21 -7.80
CA GLY A 30 -0.62 0.71 -7.72
C GLY A 30 -1.36 0.85 -9.05
N GLU A 31 -1.38 2.06 -9.61
CA GLU A 31 -1.94 2.29 -10.95
C GLU A 31 -1.29 1.38 -12.01
N GLY A 32 0.05 1.36 -12.03
CA GLY A 32 0.78 0.58 -13.04
C GLY A 32 0.49 -0.92 -12.97
N LYS A 33 0.33 -1.50 -11.78
CA LYS A 33 -0.07 -2.89 -11.58
C LYS A 33 -1.54 -3.13 -11.96
N LEU A 34 -2.44 -2.24 -11.54
CA LEU A 34 -3.87 -2.30 -11.89
C LEU A 34 -4.09 -2.28 -13.40
N LEU A 35 -3.43 -1.36 -14.10
CA LEU A 35 -3.52 -1.24 -15.56
C LEU A 35 -2.67 -2.29 -16.30
N GLY A 36 -1.78 -3.00 -15.61
CA GLY A 36 -0.86 -3.98 -16.19
C GLY A 36 0.26 -3.35 -17.03
N THR A 37 0.60 -2.09 -16.78
CA THR A 37 1.76 -1.40 -17.34
C THR A 37 3.04 -1.71 -16.58
N ILE A 38 2.92 -2.12 -15.32
CA ILE A 38 3.99 -2.73 -14.53
C ILE A 38 3.70 -4.23 -14.47
N PRO A 39 4.59 -5.10 -14.97
CA PRO A 39 4.39 -6.54 -14.94
C PRO A 39 4.42 -7.10 -13.52
N ASP A 40 3.72 -8.19 -13.31
CA ASP A 40 3.80 -8.95 -12.07
C ASP A 40 5.21 -9.57 -11.95
N ASP A 41 5.75 -9.58 -10.74
CA ASP A 41 6.99 -10.24 -10.38
C ASP A 41 6.71 -11.57 -9.66
N GLU A 42 7.76 -12.30 -9.29
CA GLU A 42 7.67 -13.62 -8.66
C GLU A 42 7.03 -13.64 -7.27
N THR A 43 6.86 -12.47 -6.63
CA THR A 43 6.23 -12.34 -5.31
C THR A 43 4.70 -12.19 -5.40
N VAL A 44 4.17 -11.91 -6.59
CA VAL A 44 2.74 -11.70 -6.82
C VAL A 44 2.00 -13.04 -6.79
N ILE A 45 1.09 -13.22 -5.84
CA ILE A 45 0.18 -14.37 -5.77
C ILE A 45 -1.13 -14.06 -6.50
N VAL A 46 -1.64 -12.85 -6.33
CA VAL A 46 -2.86 -12.38 -7.00
C VAL A 46 -2.47 -11.27 -7.98
N SER A 47 -2.60 -11.52 -9.29
CA SER A 47 -2.34 -10.51 -10.31
C SER A 47 -3.30 -9.33 -10.15
N PRO A 48 -2.82 -8.11 -9.86
CA PRO A 48 -3.69 -6.94 -9.75
C PRO A 48 -4.47 -6.68 -11.03
N LYS A 49 -3.83 -6.79 -12.19
CA LYS A 49 -4.48 -6.63 -13.48
C LYS A 49 -5.67 -7.56 -13.67
N ALA A 50 -5.52 -8.83 -13.31
CA ALA A 50 -6.60 -9.82 -13.43
C ALA A 50 -7.68 -9.61 -12.37
N PHE A 51 -7.28 -9.23 -11.15
CA PHE A 51 -8.19 -8.97 -10.03
C PHE A 51 -9.12 -7.79 -10.32
N PHE A 52 -8.59 -6.71 -10.90
CA PHE A 52 -9.34 -5.50 -11.23
C PHE A 52 -9.94 -5.49 -12.64
N GLU A 53 -9.84 -6.59 -13.39
CA GLU A 53 -10.35 -6.64 -14.75
C GLU A 53 -11.85 -6.32 -14.81
N GLY A 54 -12.19 -5.23 -15.51
CA GLY A 54 -13.57 -4.75 -15.67
C GLY A 54 -14.01 -3.69 -14.67
N CYS A 55 -13.22 -3.36 -13.65
CA CYS A 55 -13.54 -2.25 -12.74
C CYS A 55 -13.55 -0.90 -13.48
N ASP A 56 -14.26 0.08 -12.93
CA ASP A 56 -14.20 1.47 -13.35
C ASP A 56 -13.03 2.16 -12.63
N TYR A 57 -11.88 2.27 -13.30
CA TYR A 57 -10.69 2.88 -12.73
C TYR A 57 -10.73 4.40 -12.84
N VAL A 58 -10.48 5.09 -11.73
CA VAL A 58 -10.39 6.54 -11.62
C VAL A 58 -9.04 6.96 -11.05
N PRO A 59 -8.26 7.82 -11.72
CA PRO A 59 -6.99 8.31 -11.18
C PRO A 59 -7.23 9.38 -10.11
N ALA A 60 -6.41 9.36 -9.04
CA ALA A 60 -6.35 10.40 -8.03
C ALA A 60 -4.98 11.10 -8.04
N ASP A 61 -4.91 12.34 -7.52
CA ASP A 61 -3.66 13.11 -7.45
C ASP A 61 -2.73 12.62 -6.32
N SER A 62 -3.23 11.82 -5.37
CA SER A 62 -2.45 11.25 -4.27
C SER A 62 -3.17 10.05 -3.64
N MET A 63 -2.43 9.20 -2.92
CA MET A 63 -2.98 8.09 -2.15
C MET A 63 -3.99 8.58 -1.09
N ALA A 64 -3.69 9.70 -0.43
CA ALA A 64 -4.59 10.29 0.56
C ALA A 64 -5.92 10.72 -0.08
N LYS A 65 -5.89 11.30 -1.29
CA LYS A 65 -7.11 11.61 -2.04
C LYS A 65 -7.87 10.36 -2.46
N ALA A 66 -7.18 9.31 -2.91
CA ALA A 66 -7.83 8.04 -3.25
C ALA A 66 -8.60 7.47 -2.05
N ILE A 67 -8.00 7.48 -0.86
CA ILE A 67 -8.66 7.04 0.38
C ILE A 67 -9.85 7.96 0.74
N LEU A 68 -9.71 9.27 0.53
CA LEU A 68 -10.78 10.24 0.79
C LEU A 68 -12.00 10.02 -0.13
N GLU A 69 -11.80 9.61 -1.40
CA GLU A 69 -12.90 9.28 -2.32
C GLU A 69 -13.70 8.07 -1.81
N VAL A 70 -13.05 7.06 -1.24
CA VAL A 70 -13.74 5.93 -0.61
C VAL A 70 -14.54 6.39 0.61
N LYS A 71 -13.95 7.23 1.46
CA LYS A 71 -14.66 7.79 2.62
C LYS A 71 -15.89 8.60 2.19
N ALA A 72 -15.76 9.41 1.16
CA ALA A 72 -16.85 10.21 0.62
C ALA A 72 -17.94 9.38 -0.07
N GLY A 73 -17.65 8.13 -0.43
CA GLY A 73 -18.55 7.24 -1.17
C GLY A 73 -18.63 7.54 -2.66
N THR A 74 -17.64 8.24 -3.21
CA THR A 74 -17.49 8.49 -4.65
C THR A 74 -16.69 7.38 -5.34
N ALA A 75 -16.00 6.55 -4.57
CA ALA A 75 -15.37 5.32 -5.01
C ALA A 75 -15.69 4.17 -4.03
N ASP A 76 -15.67 2.94 -4.54
CA ASP A 76 -15.91 1.73 -3.74
C ASP A 76 -14.62 1.25 -3.05
N ALA A 77 -13.48 1.39 -3.73
CA ALA A 77 -12.18 0.95 -3.21
C ALA A 77 -11.05 1.90 -3.64
N ALA A 78 -10.02 2.01 -2.78
CA ALA A 78 -8.74 2.62 -3.15
C ALA A 78 -7.65 1.54 -3.17
N PHE A 79 -6.88 1.47 -4.26
CA PHE A 79 -5.74 0.58 -4.41
C PHE A 79 -4.45 1.39 -4.23
N VAL A 80 -3.82 1.25 -3.07
CA VAL A 80 -2.74 2.12 -2.61
C VAL A 80 -1.62 1.34 -1.94
N ASP A 81 -0.51 2.01 -1.67
CA ASP A 81 0.58 1.44 -0.87
C ASP A 81 0.08 1.07 0.54
N SER A 82 0.43 -0.12 1.01
CA SER A 82 -0.04 -0.64 2.30
C SER A 82 0.47 0.16 3.49
N VAL A 83 1.72 0.66 3.43
CA VAL A 83 2.30 1.48 4.50
C VAL A 83 1.60 2.83 4.58
N ALA A 84 1.33 3.45 3.42
CA ALA A 84 0.56 4.69 3.35
C ALA A 84 -0.87 4.49 3.88
N ALA A 85 -1.54 3.39 3.48
CA ALA A 85 -2.88 3.08 3.96
C ALA A 85 -2.94 2.91 5.48
N LEU A 86 -2.02 2.11 6.06
CA LEU A 86 -1.93 1.88 7.51
C LEU A 86 -1.59 3.15 8.30
N GLY A 87 -0.87 4.09 7.69
CA GLY A 87 -0.56 5.39 8.29
C GLY A 87 -1.71 6.40 8.25
N ILE A 88 -2.67 6.24 7.34
CA ILE A 88 -3.83 7.13 7.16
C ILE A 88 -5.06 6.58 7.89
N VAL A 89 -5.34 5.29 7.71
CA VAL A 89 -6.50 4.61 8.31
C VAL A 89 -6.09 4.05 9.67
N THR A 90 -6.20 4.88 10.71
CA THR A 90 -5.87 4.52 12.09
C THR A 90 -7.09 4.69 12.99
N PRO A 91 -7.12 4.03 14.17
CA PRO A 91 -8.23 4.19 15.12
C PRO A 91 -8.43 5.63 15.60
N GLU A 92 -7.39 6.47 15.57
CA GLU A 92 -7.39 7.86 15.99
C GLU A 92 -7.66 8.84 14.85
N SER A 93 -7.73 8.33 13.60
CA SER A 93 -7.98 9.16 12.42
C SER A 93 -9.47 9.40 12.18
N ASP A 94 -9.77 10.32 11.26
CA ASP A 94 -11.14 10.51 10.78
C ASP A 94 -11.64 9.39 9.84
N PHE A 95 -10.84 8.34 9.63
CA PHE A 95 -11.11 7.25 8.69
C PHE A 95 -11.51 5.94 9.38
N THR A 96 -12.10 6.01 10.58
CA THR A 96 -12.49 4.85 11.40
C THR A 96 -13.60 3.98 10.79
N ASP A 97 -14.29 4.49 9.76
CA ASP A 97 -15.28 3.79 8.96
C ASP A 97 -14.68 3.01 7.78
N LEU A 98 -13.36 3.14 7.58
CA LEU A 98 -12.62 2.41 6.55
C LEU A 98 -11.82 1.26 7.15
N VAL A 99 -11.50 0.28 6.31
CA VAL A 99 -10.61 -0.84 6.63
C VAL A 99 -9.55 -0.98 5.55
N VAL A 100 -8.33 -1.35 5.98
CA VAL A 100 -7.22 -1.70 5.10
C VAL A 100 -7.20 -3.22 4.95
N ASN A 101 -7.59 -3.71 3.77
CA ASN A 101 -7.53 -5.13 3.46
C ASN A 101 -6.15 -5.50 2.89
N LEU A 102 -5.50 -6.47 3.53
CA LEU A 102 -4.18 -7.00 3.18
C LEU A 102 -4.23 -8.47 2.75
N ASP A 103 -5.42 -9.06 2.61
CA ASP A 103 -5.57 -10.50 2.38
C ASP A 103 -5.06 -10.95 1.00
N ASN A 104 -5.07 -10.03 0.03
CA ASN A 104 -4.56 -10.31 -1.31
C ASN A 104 -3.08 -9.96 -1.39
N ASN A 105 -2.23 -10.94 -1.68
CA ASN A 105 -0.82 -10.68 -1.96
C ASN A 105 -0.65 -10.22 -3.42
N PHE A 106 -0.58 -8.90 -3.60
CA PHE A 106 -0.33 -8.23 -4.89
C PHE A 106 1.17 -8.03 -5.18
N GLY A 107 2.04 -8.75 -4.47
CA GLY A 107 3.49 -8.71 -4.57
C GLY A 107 4.14 -7.79 -3.55
N ASP A 108 5.37 -8.13 -3.20
CA ASP A 108 6.16 -7.41 -2.22
C ASP A 108 6.85 -6.19 -2.86
N GLN A 109 6.94 -5.11 -2.10
CA GLN A 109 7.71 -3.93 -2.44
C GLN A 109 8.58 -3.51 -1.27
N PHE A 110 9.79 -3.04 -1.58
CA PHE A 110 10.76 -2.64 -0.57
C PHE A 110 11.08 -1.16 -0.69
N TYR A 111 11.10 -0.45 0.41
CA TYR A 111 11.65 0.89 0.48
C TYR A 111 13.17 0.82 0.53
N GLY A 112 13.82 1.65 -0.26
CA GLY A 112 15.26 1.78 -0.29
C GLY A 112 15.69 3.23 -0.16
N ILE A 113 16.85 3.45 0.47
CA ILE A 113 17.49 4.75 0.55
C ILE A 113 18.57 4.83 -0.54
N ALA A 114 18.38 5.74 -1.49
CA ALA A 114 19.31 5.92 -2.61
C ALA A 114 20.34 7.00 -2.33
N PHE A 115 21.59 6.71 -2.69
CA PHE A 115 22.71 7.64 -2.60
C PHE A 115 23.39 7.83 -3.95
N ARG A 116 24.16 8.89 -4.10
CA ARG A 116 25.01 9.08 -5.28
C ARG A 116 25.97 7.90 -5.44
N LYS A 117 26.13 7.40 -6.65
CA LYS A 117 27.06 6.30 -6.96
C LYS A 117 28.48 6.62 -6.44
N GLY A 118 29.06 5.70 -5.67
CA GLY A 118 30.36 5.85 -5.05
C GLY A 118 30.37 6.71 -3.76
N SER A 119 29.19 7.00 -3.18
CA SER A 119 29.09 7.67 -1.88
C SER A 119 29.53 6.71 -0.75
N ASP A 120 30.38 7.17 0.13
CA ASP A 120 30.79 6.50 1.36
C ASP A 120 29.65 6.47 2.41
N VAL A 121 28.68 7.39 2.29
CA VAL A 121 27.49 7.45 3.18
C VAL A 121 26.65 6.19 3.07
N THR A 122 26.63 5.50 1.92
CA THR A 122 25.86 4.26 1.75
C THR A 122 26.26 3.23 2.83
N ALA A 123 27.54 2.93 2.94
CA ALA A 123 28.03 1.96 3.91
C ALA A 123 27.79 2.40 5.37
N MET A 124 27.84 3.70 5.65
CA MET A 124 27.57 4.24 6.98
C MET A 124 26.09 4.08 7.37
N VAL A 125 25.17 4.32 6.43
CA VAL A 125 23.73 4.15 6.67
C VAL A 125 23.36 2.65 6.77
N ASP A 126 23.91 1.80 5.91
CA ASP A 126 23.70 0.36 5.98
C ASP A 126 24.15 -0.19 7.36
N GLN A 127 25.31 0.26 7.87
CA GLN A 127 25.80 -0.15 9.19
C GLN A 127 24.87 0.37 10.30
N ALA A 128 24.43 1.64 10.22
CA ALA A 128 23.52 2.21 11.21
C ALA A 128 22.18 1.46 11.27
N ILE A 129 21.62 1.09 10.11
CA ILE A 129 20.38 0.28 10.05
C ILE A 129 20.62 -1.11 10.66
N ALA A 130 21.78 -1.74 10.37
CA ALA A 130 22.13 -3.03 10.96
C ALA A 130 22.27 -2.96 12.50
N ASP A 131 22.89 -1.90 13.03
CA ASP A 131 23.04 -1.68 14.46
C ASP A 131 21.67 -1.46 15.15
N LEU A 132 20.79 -0.60 14.56
CA LEU A 132 19.44 -0.36 15.06
C LEU A 132 18.55 -1.61 15.02
N ARG A 133 18.81 -2.50 14.06
CA ARG A 133 18.15 -3.80 14.00
C ARG A 133 18.65 -4.74 15.10
N ALA A 134 19.96 -4.78 15.32
CA ALA A 134 20.60 -5.67 16.29
C ALA A 134 20.26 -5.31 17.75
N ASP A 135 20.10 -4.03 18.06
CA ASP A 135 19.74 -3.55 19.40
C ASP A 135 18.22 -3.49 19.66
N GLY A 136 17.40 -3.77 18.63
CA GLY A 136 15.93 -3.78 18.73
C GLY A 136 15.24 -2.45 18.50
N THR A 137 15.98 -1.35 18.43
CA THR A 137 15.43 0.02 18.26
C THR A 137 14.56 0.12 17.00
N LEU A 138 14.99 -0.50 15.88
CA LEU A 138 14.20 -0.48 14.64
C LEU A 138 12.84 -1.17 14.81
N GLY A 139 12.79 -2.27 15.60
CA GLY A 139 11.55 -2.97 15.94
C GLY A 139 10.62 -2.11 16.80
N GLU A 140 11.15 -1.39 17.78
CA GLU A 140 10.37 -0.48 18.64
C GLU A 140 9.77 0.67 17.81
N ILE A 141 10.56 1.26 16.90
CA ILE A 141 10.07 2.29 15.99
C ILE A 141 8.96 1.75 15.10
N ALA A 142 9.16 0.58 14.47
CA ALA A 142 8.15 -0.02 13.62
C ALA A 142 6.84 -0.31 14.37
N ALA A 143 6.93 -0.80 15.60
CA ALA A 143 5.77 -1.05 16.44
C ALA A 143 4.98 0.24 16.75
N ALA A 144 5.68 1.36 16.99
CA ALA A 144 5.05 2.64 17.23
C ALA A 144 4.23 3.17 16.03
N TYR A 145 4.54 2.69 14.83
CA TYR A 145 3.85 3.04 13.59
C TYR A 145 2.98 1.90 13.01
N ASN A 146 2.75 0.82 13.76
CA ASN A 146 2.02 -0.38 13.32
C ASN A 146 2.65 -1.05 12.08
N LEU A 147 3.97 -0.99 11.94
CA LEU A 147 4.74 -1.48 10.80
C LEU A 147 5.65 -2.67 11.15
N THR A 148 5.40 -3.38 12.25
CA THR A 148 6.23 -4.51 12.69
C THR A 148 6.35 -5.59 11.62
N ASP A 149 5.25 -5.90 10.94
CA ASP A 149 5.20 -6.93 9.89
C ASP A 149 5.79 -6.44 8.54
N ALA A 150 6.00 -5.14 8.40
CA ALA A 150 6.62 -4.54 7.21
C ALA A 150 8.15 -4.48 7.29
N LEU A 151 8.76 -4.85 8.42
CA LEU A 151 10.22 -4.90 8.54
C LEU A 151 10.79 -6.06 7.74
N VAL A 152 11.68 -5.73 6.80
CA VAL A 152 12.50 -6.74 6.10
C VAL A 152 13.35 -7.49 7.11
N LYS A 153 13.29 -8.81 7.06
CA LYS A 153 14.07 -9.70 7.95
C LYS A 153 15.51 -9.85 7.52
#